data_e106efd349b62345861a39a62b6e59f8
#
_entry.id   e106efd349b62345861a39a62b6e59f8
#
_cell.length_a   1.000
_cell.length_b   1.000
_cell.length_c   1.000
_cell.angle_alpha   90.00
_cell.angle_beta   90.00
_cell.angle_gamma   90.00
#
_symmetry.space_group_name_H-M   'P 1'
#
loop_
_entity.id
_entity.type
_entity.pdbx_description
1 polymer ?
#
loop_
_entity_poly.entity_id
_entity_poly.type
_entity_poly.pdbx_seq_one_letter_code
_entity_poly.pdbx_strand_id
1 'polypeptide(L)'
;PGNSMTELMREKLLQLCTEAESILTPKSDSRIMYLGTPQTTFTVYRKLAERSYRPFVWPSRYPRKNKLAKYEGLLAPQIQEDLDSGALEWSVTDPDRFSDEDLLEREASMGRSNYMLQFQLDTSLSDAEKFPLKMADLVVTSVNPDKAPDSVVWCSDPANIIKNLPTVGLPGDYFYSPMQLQGEWTPYAETICSVDPSGRGTDETAAAFISQKNGFLYLHEMQAYRDGYSDNTLLHILRRCRKFGVTKLVIETNFGDGVVGELFKKHLQMTNLAIDVEEVRANVRKEDRIIDSLEPVMNQHRLIVDKQVIEWDYASNKDEAPEKRLMYMLFYQMSRMCREKGAVKHDDRIDCLAQGVKYFTDAMGISAHEETKRRKRIEWEKMMEEFLDNPTASANHMVLGMNMDQRKQARATDEADELYHWIQ
;
A
#
# COMPACT_ATOMS: atom_id res chain seq x y z
N PRO A 1 8.39 22.79 0.81
CA PRO A 1 8.24 21.31 0.78
C PRO A 1 6.80 20.89 0.51
N GLY A 2 5.79 21.43 1.25
CA GLY A 2 4.39 21.00 1.15
C GLY A 2 3.77 21.00 -0.24
N ASN A 3 4.17 21.90 -1.12
CA ASN A 3 3.58 22.04 -2.46
C ASN A 3 4.04 20.99 -3.50
N SER A 4 4.93 20.06 -3.14
CA SER A 4 5.43 19.02 -4.04
C SER A 4 5.21 17.60 -3.53
N MET A 5 4.56 17.44 -2.38
CA MET A 5 4.45 16.16 -1.68
C MET A 5 3.44 15.22 -2.31
N THR A 6 2.31 15.72 -2.80
CA THR A 6 1.26 14.91 -3.42
C THR A 6 1.17 15.12 -4.92
N GLU A 7 0.52 14.21 -5.63
CA GLU A 7 0.33 14.32 -7.07
C GLU A 7 -0.46 15.58 -7.45
N LEU A 8 -1.54 15.87 -6.74
CA LEU A 8 -2.36 17.05 -6.95
C LEU A 8 -1.57 18.36 -6.76
N MET A 9 -0.72 18.41 -5.73
CA MET A 9 0.12 19.59 -5.47
C MET A 9 1.17 19.76 -6.56
N ARG A 10 1.77 18.66 -7.06
CA ARG A 10 2.72 18.68 -8.16
C ARG A 10 2.07 19.16 -9.48
N GLU A 11 0.84 18.73 -9.77
CA GLU A 11 0.09 19.22 -10.95
C GLU A 11 -0.16 20.74 -10.89
N LYS A 12 -0.62 21.24 -9.73
CA LYS A 12 -0.79 22.69 -9.52
C LYS A 12 0.52 23.47 -9.68
N LEU A 13 1.62 22.95 -9.14
CA LEU A 13 2.92 23.56 -9.26
C LEU A 13 3.40 23.59 -10.72
N LEU A 14 3.19 22.50 -11.46
CA LEU A 14 3.52 22.42 -12.87
C LEU A 14 2.70 23.40 -13.73
N GLN A 15 1.43 23.61 -13.37
CA GLN A 15 0.59 24.64 -14.01
C GLN A 15 1.16 26.04 -13.77
N LEU A 16 1.57 26.37 -12.55
CA LEU A 16 2.22 27.66 -12.24
C LEU A 16 3.54 27.84 -13.02
N CYS A 17 4.33 26.76 -13.19
CA CYS A 17 5.51 26.81 -14.05
C CYS A 17 5.15 27.15 -15.51
N THR A 18 4.08 26.56 -16.04
CA THR A 18 3.59 26.85 -17.39
C THR A 18 3.12 28.30 -17.54
N GLU A 19 2.42 28.84 -16.55
CA GLU A 19 2.00 30.25 -16.54
C GLU A 19 3.21 31.20 -16.50
N ALA A 20 4.25 30.85 -15.72
CA ALA A 20 5.48 31.63 -15.65
C ALA A 20 6.22 31.74 -17.00
N GLU A 21 6.14 30.72 -17.85
CA GLU A 21 6.72 30.74 -19.21
C GLU A 21 6.09 31.82 -20.08
N SER A 22 4.81 32.12 -19.91
CA SER A 22 4.11 33.16 -20.67
C SER A 22 4.58 34.59 -20.37
N ILE A 23 5.29 34.80 -19.25
CA ILE A 23 5.83 36.11 -18.83
C ILE A 23 7.16 36.40 -19.50
N LEU A 24 7.83 35.39 -20.05
CA LEU A 24 9.10 35.59 -20.71
C LEU A 24 8.96 36.49 -21.96
N THR A 25 9.85 37.44 -22.05
CA THR A 25 9.98 38.19 -23.32
C THR A 25 10.57 37.26 -24.38
N PRO A 26 10.10 37.34 -25.65
CA PRO A 26 10.61 36.51 -26.74
C PRO A 26 12.01 36.97 -27.22
N LYS A 27 12.97 36.91 -26.30
CA LYS A 27 14.38 37.21 -26.57
C LYS A 27 15.22 35.97 -26.31
N SER A 28 16.31 35.80 -27.03
CA SER A 28 17.20 34.64 -26.94
C SER A 28 17.94 34.50 -25.60
N ASP A 29 18.01 35.57 -24.80
CA ASP A 29 18.65 35.64 -23.48
C ASP A 29 17.68 35.49 -22.32
N SER A 30 16.38 35.46 -22.58
CA SER A 30 15.37 35.22 -21.57
C SER A 30 15.45 33.77 -21.02
N ARG A 31 15.53 33.63 -19.71
CA ARG A 31 15.70 32.32 -19.07
C ARG A 31 14.84 32.20 -17.82
N ILE A 32 14.32 30.99 -17.53
CA ILE A 32 13.76 30.63 -16.26
C ILE A 32 14.68 29.58 -15.63
N MET A 33 15.00 29.76 -14.35
CA MET A 33 15.78 28.84 -13.58
C MET A 33 14.94 28.41 -12.35
N TYR A 34 14.68 27.11 -12.20
CA TYR A 34 14.02 26.54 -11.04
C TYR A 34 15.07 25.88 -10.13
N LEU A 35 15.14 26.35 -8.89
CA LEU A 35 16.06 25.84 -7.88
C LEU A 35 15.27 25.16 -6.77
N GLY A 36 15.75 24.01 -6.31
CA GLY A 36 15.17 23.34 -5.14
C GLY A 36 15.68 21.94 -4.96
N THR A 37 15.21 21.32 -3.87
CA THR A 37 15.53 19.93 -3.49
C THR A 37 14.40 19.01 -3.91
N PRO A 38 14.67 17.84 -4.49
CA PRO A 38 13.65 16.82 -4.75
C PRO A 38 13.09 16.34 -3.41
N GLN A 39 11.76 16.28 -3.28
CA GLN A 39 11.13 15.78 -2.06
C GLN A 39 10.76 14.28 -2.17
N THR A 40 10.59 13.80 -3.39
CA THR A 40 10.31 12.42 -3.76
C THR A 40 10.92 12.13 -5.12
N THR A 41 11.02 10.87 -5.51
CA THR A 41 11.40 10.50 -6.88
C THR A 41 10.46 11.12 -7.93
N PHE A 42 9.19 11.33 -7.59
CA PHE A 42 8.18 11.92 -8.48
C PHE A 42 8.17 13.46 -8.38
N THR A 43 9.25 14.10 -8.76
CA THR A 43 9.39 15.56 -8.64
C THR A 43 8.82 16.32 -9.84
N VAL A 44 8.49 17.60 -9.63
CA VAL A 44 8.19 18.53 -10.73
C VAL A 44 9.37 18.70 -11.67
N TYR A 45 10.61 18.60 -11.18
CA TYR A 45 11.82 18.74 -12.00
C TYR A 45 11.91 17.67 -13.10
N ARG A 46 11.46 16.44 -12.85
CA ARG A 46 11.36 15.41 -13.90
C ARG A 46 10.36 15.80 -14.99
N LYS A 47 9.19 16.27 -14.60
CA LYS A 47 8.17 16.77 -15.54
C LYS A 47 8.68 17.96 -16.37
N LEU A 48 9.47 18.84 -15.76
CA LEU A 48 10.12 19.94 -16.48
C LEU A 48 11.20 19.44 -17.44
N ALA A 49 11.96 18.41 -17.07
CA ALA A 49 12.92 17.78 -17.99
C ALA A 49 12.24 17.21 -19.24
N GLU A 50 11.07 16.60 -19.12
CA GLU A 50 10.24 16.13 -20.24
C GLU A 50 9.79 17.30 -21.15
N ARG A 51 9.76 18.54 -20.64
CA ARG A 51 9.41 19.78 -21.34
C ARG A 51 10.63 20.57 -21.83
N SER A 52 11.76 19.92 -22.06
CA SER A 52 13.02 20.52 -22.59
C SER A 52 13.79 21.38 -21.58
N TYR A 53 13.43 21.41 -20.29
CA TYR A 53 14.32 21.95 -19.27
C TYR A 53 15.51 21.03 -19.07
N ARG A 54 16.69 21.62 -18.82
CA ARG A 54 17.92 20.86 -18.52
C ARG A 54 18.12 20.81 -17.01
N PRO A 55 17.86 19.67 -16.33
CA PRO A 55 18.16 19.52 -14.92
C PRO A 55 19.65 19.30 -14.70
N PHE A 56 20.17 19.86 -13.62
CA PHE A 56 21.52 19.68 -13.13
C PHE A 56 21.45 19.26 -11.66
N VAL A 57 21.73 18.00 -11.37
CA VAL A 57 21.76 17.49 -10.02
C VAL A 57 23.18 17.62 -9.48
N TRP A 58 23.35 18.37 -8.39
CA TRP A 58 24.61 18.65 -7.75
C TRP A 58 24.63 18.12 -6.31
N PRO A 59 24.98 16.85 -6.08
CA PRO A 59 25.05 16.29 -4.73
C PRO A 59 26.25 16.86 -3.97
N SER A 60 26.18 16.92 -2.64
CA SER A 60 27.27 17.42 -1.79
C SER A 60 28.50 16.51 -1.76
N ARG A 61 28.35 15.21 -2.07
CA ARG A 61 29.41 14.23 -2.19
C ARG A 61 29.34 13.51 -3.52
N TYR A 62 30.49 13.19 -4.12
CA TYR A 62 30.51 12.39 -5.35
C TYR A 62 29.81 11.05 -5.13
N PRO A 63 28.80 10.71 -5.94
CA PRO A 63 28.06 9.46 -5.81
C PRO A 63 28.96 8.24 -5.93
N ARG A 64 28.65 7.19 -5.19
CA ARG A 64 29.31 5.89 -5.36
C ARG A 64 28.88 5.27 -6.69
N LYS A 65 29.78 4.53 -7.37
CA LYS A 65 29.51 3.90 -8.69
C LYS A 65 28.25 3.06 -8.72
N ASN A 66 28.02 2.27 -7.67
CA ASN A 66 26.82 1.43 -7.54
C ASN A 66 25.52 2.22 -7.29
N LYS A 67 25.59 3.54 -7.10
CA LYS A 67 24.46 4.44 -6.86
C LYS A 67 24.23 5.43 -8.01
N LEU A 68 25.09 5.48 -9.02
CA LEU A 68 24.97 6.42 -10.15
C LEU A 68 23.62 6.28 -10.88
N ALA A 69 23.12 5.07 -11.05
CA ALA A 69 21.84 4.82 -11.70
C ALA A 69 20.64 5.57 -11.06
N LYS A 70 20.72 5.91 -9.77
CA LYS A 70 19.68 6.67 -9.07
C LYS A 70 19.53 8.10 -9.55
N TYR A 71 20.58 8.68 -10.10
CA TYR A 71 20.55 10.03 -10.64
C TYR A 71 20.12 10.08 -12.12
N GLU A 72 19.88 8.91 -12.75
CA GLU A 72 19.28 8.78 -14.11
C GLU A 72 19.95 9.62 -15.19
N GLY A 73 21.25 9.86 -15.08
CA GLY A 73 22.00 10.71 -16.03
C GLY A 73 21.75 12.21 -15.87
N LEU A 74 21.14 12.65 -14.77
CA LEU A 74 20.82 14.05 -14.49
C LEU A 74 21.90 14.76 -13.66
N LEU A 75 23.02 14.10 -13.35
CA LEU A 75 24.14 14.74 -12.67
C LEU A 75 24.64 15.95 -13.50
N ALA A 76 25.05 17.00 -12.80
CA ALA A 76 25.67 18.15 -13.44
C ALA A 76 26.91 17.69 -14.25
N PRO A 77 27.14 18.25 -15.46
CA PRO A 77 28.26 17.85 -16.31
C PRO A 77 29.61 17.88 -15.60
N GLN A 78 29.85 18.88 -14.78
CA GLN A 78 31.06 19.00 -13.96
C GLN A 78 31.25 17.78 -13.03
N ILE A 79 30.19 17.36 -12.33
CA ILE A 79 30.23 16.18 -11.44
C ILE A 79 30.53 14.92 -12.24
N GLN A 80 29.97 14.79 -13.43
CA GLN A 80 30.22 13.65 -14.30
C GLN A 80 31.67 13.65 -14.83
N GLU A 81 32.19 14.79 -15.26
CA GLU A 81 33.57 14.96 -15.72
C GLU A 81 34.59 14.63 -14.60
N ASP A 82 34.31 15.07 -13.37
CA ASP A 82 35.15 14.79 -12.21
C ASP A 82 35.19 13.30 -11.89
N LEU A 83 34.02 12.63 -11.92
CA LEU A 83 33.92 11.18 -11.73
C LEU A 83 34.67 10.40 -12.82
N ASP A 84 34.54 10.81 -14.08
CA ASP A 84 35.25 10.20 -15.21
C ASP A 84 36.76 10.44 -15.15
N SER A 85 37.17 11.55 -14.54
CA SER A 85 38.57 11.92 -14.29
C SER A 85 39.15 11.24 -13.03
N GLY A 86 38.37 10.46 -12.29
CA GLY A 86 38.84 9.67 -11.16
C GLY A 86 38.61 10.33 -9.79
N ALA A 87 37.66 11.24 -9.66
CA ALA A 87 37.27 11.77 -8.35
C ALA A 87 36.93 10.65 -7.38
N LEU A 88 37.40 10.81 -6.12
CA LEU A 88 37.17 9.80 -5.09
C LEU A 88 35.68 9.69 -4.73
N GLU A 89 35.16 8.47 -4.76
CA GLU A 89 33.81 8.20 -4.33
C GLU A 89 33.59 8.69 -2.89
N TRP A 90 32.47 9.37 -2.68
CA TRP A 90 32.05 9.91 -1.39
C TRP A 90 32.88 11.10 -0.86
N SER A 91 33.87 11.60 -1.61
CA SER A 91 34.51 12.88 -1.28
C SER A 91 33.58 14.06 -1.55
N VAL A 92 33.87 15.21 -0.95
CA VAL A 92 33.07 16.44 -1.07
C VAL A 92 33.19 17.00 -2.48
N THR A 93 32.08 17.42 -3.09
CA THR A 93 32.04 17.97 -4.45
C THR A 93 32.40 19.46 -4.50
N ASP A 94 32.14 20.20 -3.41
CA ASP A 94 32.39 21.64 -3.29
C ASP A 94 33.08 21.91 -1.94
N PRO A 95 34.41 21.69 -1.84
CA PRO A 95 35.15 21.84 -0.59
C PRO A 95 35.28 23.30 -0.10
N ASP A 96 35.07 24.27 -1.00
CA ASP A 96 35.05 25.68 -0.62
C ASP A 96 33.75 26.05 0.14
N ARG A 97 32.71 25.29 -0.05
CA ARG A 97 31.40 25.50 0.59
C ARG A 97 31.19 24.64 1.82
N PHE A 98 31.62 23.40 1.78
CA PHE A 98 31.46 22.43 2.88
C PHE A 98 32.74 21.62 3.07
N SER A 99 33.24 21.56 4.31
CA SER A 99 34.25 20.58 4.69
C SER A 99 33.61 19.18 4.88
N ASP A 100 34.45 18.19 5.03
CA ASP A 100 33.99 16.80 5.34
C ASP A 100 33.36 16.73 6.72
N GLU A 101 33.91 17.47 7.69
CA GLU A 101 33.40 17.60 9.05
C GLU A 101 32.00 18.26 9.07
N ASP A 102 31.82 19.35 8.31
CA ASP A 102 30.52 20.02 8.19
C ASP A 102 29.43 19.09 7.69
N LEU A 103 29.74 18.26 6.68
CA LEU A 103 28.77 17.33 6.13
C LEU A 103 28.48 16.16 7.09
N LEU A 104 29.48 15.69 7.86
CA LEU A 104 29.27 14.68 8.91
C LEU A 104 28.42 15.21 10.05
N GLU A 105 28.67 16.45 10.52
CA GLU A 105 27.88 17.09 11.55
C GLU A 105 26.41 17.23 11.11
N ARG A 106 26.18 17.64 9.86
CA ARG A 106 24.82 17.75 9.29
C ARG A 106 24.12 16.40 9.20
N GLU A 107 24.83 15.34 8.75
CA GLU A 107 24.27 13.99 8.73
C GLU A 107 23.90 13.51 10.14
N ALA A 108 24.74 13.78 11.14
CA ALA A 108 24.45 13.44 12.53
C ALA A 108 23.29 14.24 13.13
N SER A 109 23.18 15.53 12.80
CA SER A 109 22.15 16.43 13.33
C SER A 109 20.77 16.15 12.75
N MET A 110 20.64 15.96 11.42
CA MET A 110 19.34 15.80 10.75
C MET A 110 18.94 14.36 10.48
N GLY A 111 19.83 13.41 10.73
CA GLY A 111 19.63 12.00 10.40
C GLY A 111 19.88 11.67 8.93
N ARG A 112 20.22 10.41 8.69
CA ARG A 112 20.66 9.93 7.37
C ARG A 112 19.64 10.13 6.24
N SER A 113 18.35 9.87 6.50
CA SER A 113 17.30 10.02 5.49
C SER A 113 17.20 11.47 4.99
N ASN A 114 17.14 12.43 5.92
CA ASN A 114 17.10 13.86 5.60
C ASN A 114 18.39 14.35 4.94
N TYR A 115 19.56 13.86 5.39
CA TYR A 115 20.83 14.20 4.77
C TYR A 115 20.90 13.72 3.31
N MET A 116 20.53 12.46 3.06
CA MET A 116 20.47 11.91 1.72
C MET A 116 19.53 12.71 0.81
N LEU A 117 18.38 13.13 1.34
CA LEU A 117 17.41 13.92 0.61
C LEU A 117 17.92 15.34 0.31
N GLN A 118 18.40 16.07 1.33
CA GLN A 118 18.69 17.50 1.22
C GLN A 118 20.07 17.83 0.65
N PHE A 119 21.07 16.99 0.95
CA PHE A 119 22.45 17.20 0.56
C PHE A 119 22.92 16.28 -0.56
N GLN A 120 22.47 15.02 -0.53
CA GLN A 120 22.86 14.07 -1.55
C GLN A 120 21.85 14.01 -2.72
N LEU A 121 20.68 14.65 -2.58
CA LEU A 121 19.60 14.69 -3.55
C LEU A 121 19.12 13.28 -3.97
N ASP A 122 19.31 12.30 -3.07
CA ASP A 122 18.85 10.91 -3.19
C ASP A 122 17.57 10.72 -2.37
N THR A 123 16.46 10.58 -3.05
CA THR A 123 15.12 10.44 -2.43
C THR A 123 14.83 9.03 -1.94
N SER A 124 15.66 8.04 -2.24
CA SER A 124 15.32 6.62 -2.09
C SER A 124 15.00 6.19 -0.65
N LEU A 125 15.65 6.75 0.37
CA LEU A 125 15.32 6.46 1.77
C LEU A 125 14.02 7.15 2.20
N SER A 126 13.87 8.42 1.84
CA SER A 126 12.65 9.20 2.11
C SER A 126 11.43 8.60 1.42
N ASP A 127 11.56 8.17 0.17
CA ASP A 127 10.47 7.51 -0.57
C ASP A 127 10.11 6.15 0.05
N ALA A 128 11.08 5.38 0.52
CA ALA A 128 10.82 4.11 1.19
C ALA A 128 10.06 4.25 2.52
N GLU A 129 10.30 5.36 3.25
CA GLU A 129 9.56 5.69 4.47
C GLU A 129 8.18 6.29 4.15
N LYS A 130 8.09 7.09 3.09
CA LYS A 130 6.88 7.81 2.71
C LYS A 130 5.83 6.94 2.04
N PHE A 131 6.25 6.01 1.17
CA PHE A 131 5.38 5.12 0.40
C PHE A 131 5.45 3.69 0.96
N PRO A 132 4.57 3.33 1.90
CA PRO A 132 4.68 2.06 2.64
C PRO A 132 4.28 0.84 1.80
N LEU A 133 3.44 1.02 0.76
CA LEU A 133 2.91 -0.08 -0.03
C LEU A 133 3.88 -0.43 -1.18
N LYS A 134 4.74 -1.42 -0.98
CA LYS A 134 5.76 -1.83 -1.94
C LYS A 134 5.30 -3.01 -2.78
N MET A 135 5.58 -2.97 -4.08
CA MET A 135 5.28 -4.10 -4.98
C MET A 135 6.04 -5.37 -4.58
N ALA A 136 7.24 -5.22 -4.01
CA ALA A 136 8.07 -6.31 -3.52
C ALA A 136 7.42 -7.11 -2.38
N ASP A 137 6.48 -6.52 -1.64
CA ASP A 137 5.79 -7.19 -0.53
C ASP A 137 4.61 -8.06 -1.01
N LEU A 138 4.21 -7.93 -2.27
CA LEU A 138 3.20 -8.78 -2.89
C LEU A 138 3.77 -10.13 -3.27
N VAL A 139 2.94 -11.17 -3.19
CA VAL A 139 3.25 -12.50 -3.72
C VAL A 139 2.48 -12.70 -5.02
N VAL A 140 3.19 -12.83 -6.14
CA VAL A 140 2.56 -12.89 -7.47
C VAL A 140 2.69 -14.28 -8.06
N THR A 141 1.56 -14.90 -8.37
CA THR A 141 1.51 -16.25 -8.97
C THR A 141 0.28 -16.39 -9.86
N SER A 142 0.13 -17.53 -10.53
CA SER A 142 -1.14 -17.90 -11.15
C SER A 142 -2.08 -18.45 -10.09
N VAL A 143 -3.17 -17.75 -9.82
CA VAL A 143 -4.14 -18.10 -8.78
C VAL A 143 -5.22 -19.01 -9.37
N ASN A 144 -5.45 -20.16 -8.73
CA ASN A 144 -6.56 -21.02 -9.13
C ASN A 144 -7.89 -20.40 -8.63
N PRO A 145 -8.97 -20.36 -9.45
CA PRO A 145 -10.22 -19.71 -9.07
C PRO A 145 -10.98 -20.41 -7.93
N ASP A 146 -10.79 -21.73 -7.75
CA ASP A 146 -11.61 -22.55 -6.86
C ASP A 146 -10.89 -23.00 -5.59
N LYS A 147 -9.55 -23.08 -5.62
CA LYS A 147 -8.76 -23.64 -4.51
C LYS A 147 -7.37 -23.04 -4.40
N ALA A 148 -6.80 -23.12 -3.20
CA ALA A 148 -5.44 -22.68 -2.92
C ALA A 148 -4.67 -23.69 -2.07
N PRO A 149 -3.32 -23.61 -2.03
CA PRO A 149 -2.49 -24.45 -1.17
C PRO A 149 -2.68 -24.05 0.32
N ASP A 150 -2.31 -24.93 1.22
CA ASP A 150 -2.43 -24.67 2.64
C ASP A 150 -1.52 -23.55 3.12
N SER A 151 -0.34 -23.40 2.48
CA SER A 151 0.63 -22.37 2.82
C SER A 151 1.38 -21.86 1.58
N VAL A 152 1.75 -20.58 1.64
CA VAL A 152 2.55 -19.89 0.64
C VAL A 152 3.82 -19.39 1.31
N VAL A 153 4.99 -19.85 0.83
CA VAL A 153 6.28 -19.43 1.35
C VAL A 153 6.88 -18.38 0.43
N TRP A 154 7.22 -17.23 0.98
CA TRP A 154 7.85 -16.13 0.28
C TRP A 154 9.30 -15.93 0.73
N CYS A 155 10.16 -15.48 -0.17
CA CYS A 155 11.47 -14.96 0.15
C CYS A 155 11.92 -13.90 -0.88
N SER A 156 12.80 -13.00 -0.45
CA SER A 156 13.34 -11.90 -1.26
C SER A 156 14.51 -12.33 -2.16
N ASP A 157 14.61 -13.61 -2.53
CA ASP A 157 15.66 -14.08 -3.43
C ASP A 157 15.51 -13.47 -4.83
N PRO A 158 16.56 -12.88 -5.40
CA PRO A 158 16.56 -12.37 -6.77
C PRO A 158 16.14 -13.38 -7.84
N ALA A 159 16.27 -14.68 -7.58
CA ALA A 159 15.79 -15.74 -8.45
C ALA A 159 14.26 -15.76 -8.60
N ASN A 160 13.53 -15.26 -7.59
CA ASN A 160 12.07 -15.20 -7.58
C ASN A 160 11.52 -13.90 -8.20
N ILE A 161 12.36 -12.99 -8.67
CA ILE A 161 11.92 -11.78 -9.36
C ILE A 161 11.27 -12.14 -10.69
N ILE A 162 10.06 -11.64 -10.92
CA ILE A 162 9.31 -11.82 -12.15
C ILE A 162 9.70 -10.73 -13.14
N LYS A 163 10.52 -11.05 -14.12
CA LYS A 163 11.09 -10.09 -15.08
C LYS A 163 10.17 -9.73 -16.25
N ASN A 164 9.17 -10.55 -16.52
CA ASN A 164 8.29 -10.41 -17.69
C ASN A 164 6.97 -9.71 -17.40
N LEU A 165 6.75 -9.25 -16.19
CA LEU A 165 5.60 -8.41 -15.84
C LEU A 165 5.97 -6.92 -15.85
N PRO A 166 5.09 -6.05 -16.36
CA PRO A 166 5.30 -4.62 -16.29
C PRO A 166 5.25 -4.15 -14.84
N THR A 167 6.15 -3.27 -14.45
CA THR A 167 6.13 -2.62 -13.13
C THR A 167 6.01 -1.10 -13.28
N VAL A 168 5.20 -0.50 -12.44
CA VAL A 168 5.01 0.96 -12.32
C VAL A 168 5.36 1.46 -10.92
N GLY A 169 6.01 0.60 -10.12
CA GLY A 169 6.48 0.88 -8.78
C GLY A 169 7.59 1.93 -8.71
N LEU A 170 8.19 2.06 -7.56
CA LEU A 170 9.40 2.86 -7.34
C LEU A 170 10.58 2.20 -8.06
N PRO A 171 11.63 2.98 -8.44
CA PRO A 171 12.82 2.41 -9.04
C PRO A 171 13.43 1.31 -8.15
N GLY A 172 13.59 0.11 -8.71
CA GLY A 172 14.09 -1.05 -7.98
C GLY A 172 13.02 -1.85 -7.23
N ASP A 173 11.76 -1.52 -7.40
CA ASP A 173 10.62 -2.29 -6.88
C ASP A 173 10.19 -3.34 -7.93
N TYR A 174 10.11 -4.60 -7.53
CA TYR A 174 9.82 -5.73 -8.41
C TYR A 174 8.73 -6.62 -7.82
N PHE A 175 8.04 -7.37 -8.68
CA PHE A 175 7.16 -8.45 -8.25
C PHE A 175 7.95 -9.73 -8.00
N TYR A 176 7.58 -10.44 -6.94
CA TYR A 176 8.19 -11.73 -6.57
C TYR A 176 7.18 -12.86 -6.69
N SER A 177 7.64 -13.98 -7.26
CA SER A 177 6.91 -15.24 -7.17
C SER A 177 7.09 -15.87 -5.79
N PRO A 178 6.16 -16.73 -5.32
CA PRO A 178 6.38 -17.51 -4.12
C PRO A 178 7.61 -18.43 -4.32
N MET A 179 8.39 -18.61 -3.27
CA MET A 179 9.47 -19.59 -3.24
C MET A 179 8.90 -21.01 -3.35
N GLN A 180 7.81 -21.27 -2.63
CA GLN A 180 7.14 -22.58 -2.60
C GLN A 180 5.67 -22.46 -2.27
N LEU A 181 4.85 -23.31 -2.87
CA LEU A 181 3.44 -23.55 -2.51
C LEU A 181 3.39 -24.91 -1.80
N GLN A 182 2.93 -24.95 -0.55
CA GLN A 182 2.97 -26.13 0.29
C GLN A 182 1.57 -26.62 0.70
N GLY A 183 1.46 -27.93 0.96
CA GLY A 183 0.27 -28.59 1.46
C GLY A 183 -0.75 -28.94 0.38
N GLU A 184 -1.93 -29.32 0.83
CA GLU A 184 -3.02 -29.73 -0.05
C GLU A 184 -3.74 -28.51 -0.65
N TRP A 185 -4.25 -28.70 -1.85
CA TRP A 185 -5.07 -27.68 -2.52
C TRP A 185 -6.54 -27.93 -2.19
N THR A 186 -7.09 -27.12 -1.30
CA THR A 186 -8.48 -27.19 -0.88
C THR A 186 -9.23 -25.91 -1.19
N PRO A 187 -10.58 -25.91 -1.22
CA PRO A 187 -11.38 -24.73 -1.51
C PRO A 187 -11.07 -23.54 -0.61
N TYR A 188 -11.37 -22.34 -1.08
CA TYR A 188 -11.32 -21.14 -0.27
C TYR A 188 -12.34 -21.18 0.85
N ALA A 189 -12.05 -20.53 1.97
CA ALA A 189 -12.97 -20.44 3.10
C ALA A 189 -14.14 -19.48 2.78
N GLU A 190 -13.83 -18.37 2.12
CA GLU A 190 -14.80 -17.37 1.68
C GLU A 190 -14.26 -16.63 0.44
N THR A 191 -15.16 -16.22 -0.46
CA THR A 191 -14.86 -15.38 -1.61
C THR A 191 -15.84 -14.22 -1.65
N ILE A 192 -15.32 -13.00 -1.68
CA ILE A 192 -16.11 -11.77 -1.77
C ILE A 192 -15.82 -10.99 -3.04
N CYS A 193 -16.75 -10.11 -3.38
CA CYS A 193 -16.52 -9.02 -4.31
C CYS A 193 -16.65 -7.70 -3.57
N SER A 194 -15.56 -6.95 -3.44
CA SER A 194 -15.58 -5.58 -2.96
C SER A 194 -15.93 -4.65 -4.11
N VAL A 195 -16.82 -3.68 -3.89
CA VAL A 195 -17.25 -2.72 -4.89
C VAL A 195 -17.15 -1.31 -4.33
N ASP A 196 -16.38 -0.45 -5.00
CA ASP A 196 -16.36 0.99 -4.79
C ASP A 196 -17.14 1.66 -5.93
N PRO A 197 -18.40 2.08 -5.70
CA PRO A 197 -19.22 2.65 -6.74
C PRO A 197 -18.89 4.12 -6.98
N SER A 198 -18.61 4.50 -8.21
CA SER A 198 -18.49 5.91 -8.61
C SER A 198 -19.81 6.43 -9.20
N GLY A 199 -19.99 7.75 -9.09
CA GLY A 199 -21.06 8.44 -9.78
C GLY A 199 -20.76 8.72 -11.25
N ARG A 200 -21.35 9.80 -11.76
CA ARG A 200 -21.00 10.34 -13.08
C ARG A 200 -19.79 11.26 -12.93
N GLY A 201 -18.73 10.99 -13.65
CA GLY A 201 -17.50 11.81 -13.59
C GLY A 201 -16.30 11.11 -14.22
N THR A 202 -15.13 11.45 -13.74
CA THR A 202 -13.86 10.85 -14.17
C THR A 202 -13.44 9.63 -13.32
N ASP A 203 -14.14 9.39 -12.19
CA ASP A 203 -13.85 8.30 -11.28
C ASP A 203 -14.46 6.99 -11.79
N GLU A 204 -13.79 5.88 -11.50
CA GLU A 204 -14.19 4.55 -11.96
C GLU A 204 -15.01 3.83 -10.88
N THR A 205 -16.04 3.08 -11.26
CA THR A 205 -16.60 2.04 -10.40
C THR A 205 -15.63 0.86 -10.39
N ALA A 206 -15.01 0.58 -9.26
CA ALA A 206 -14.06 -0.51 -9.12
C ALA A 206 -14.68 -1.75 -8.47
N ALA A 207 -14.23 -2.94 -8.87
CA ALA A 207 -14.65 -4.22 -8.30
C ALA A 207 -13.45 -5.15 -8.13
N ALA A 208 -13.18 -5.59 -6.90
CA ALA A 208 -12.10 -6.51 -6.55
C ALA A 208 -12.65 -7.87 -6.09
N PHE A 209 -12.17 -8.95 -6.69
CA PHE A 209 -12.58 -10.32 -6.38
C PHE A 209 -11.50 -10.99 -5.53
N ILE A 210 -11.81 -11.21 -4.25
CA ILE A 210 -10.84 -11.63 -3.24
C ILE A 210 -11.35 -12.88 -2.53
N SER A 211 -10.47 -13.88 -2.41
CA SER A 211 -10.73 -15.09 -1.61
C SER A 211 -9.80 -15.16 -0.41
N GLN A 212 -10.25 -15.80 0.66
CA GLN A 212 -9.47 -16.03 1.86
C GLN A 212 -9.25 -17.53 2.10
N LYS A 213 -8.01 -17.89 2.48
CA LYS A 213 -7.68 -19.22 3.00
C LYS A 213 -6.48 -19.16 3.93
N ASN A 214 -6.59 -19.75 5.13
CA ASN A 214 -5.51 -19.88 6.13
C ASN A 214 -4.80 -18.55 6.43
N GLY A 215 -5.54 -17.43 6.39
CA GLY A 215 -5.01 -16.10 6.61
C GLY A 215 -4.33 -15.46 5.42
N PHE A 216 -4.19 -16.13 4.28
CA PHE A 216 -3.79 -15.56 3.01
C PHE A 216 -5.01 -15.01 2.26
N LEU A 217 -4.81 -13.90 1.56
CA LEU A 217 -5.81 -13.25 0.71
C LEU A 217 -5.37 -13.35 -0.75
N TYR A 218 -6.26 -13.80 -1.60
CA TYR A 218 -6.00 -14.08 -3.01
C TYR A 218 -6.81 -13.10 -3.87
N LEU A 219 -6.14 -12.15 -4.53
CA LEU A 219 -6.76 -11.26 -5.50
C LEU A 219 -6.80 -11.95 -6.86
N HIS A 220 -7.99 -12.42 -7.25
CA HIS A 220 -8.23 -13.10 -8.52
C HIS A 220 -8.35 -12.16 -9.69
N GLU A 221 -9.06 -11.05 -9.49
CA GLU A 221 -9.39 -10.12 -10.54
C GLU A 221 -9.68 -8.73 -9.95
N MET A 222 -9.30 -7.69 -10.69
CA MET A 222 -9.69 -6.30 -10.48
C MET A 222 -10.38 -5.84 -11.76
N GLN A 223 -11.52 -5.18 -11.64
CA GLN A 223 -12.24 -4.56 -12.75
C GLN A 223 -12.54 -3.11 -12.44
N ALA A 224 -12.59 -2.28 -13.47
CA ALA A 224 -12.96 -0.87 -13.36
C ALA A 224 -13.85 -0.45 -14.53
N TYR A 225 -14.84 0.37 -14.24
CA TYR A 225 -15.90 0.77 -15.18
C TYR A 225 -16.10 2.27 -15.12
N ARG A 226 -16.21 2.93 -16.29
CA ARG A 226 -16.42 4.38 -16.41
C ARG A 226 -17.88 4.80 -16.54
N ASP A 227 -18.77 3.83 -16.78
CA ASP A 227 -20.21 4.09 -16.87
C ASP A 227 -20.88 4.11 -15.49
N GLY A 228 -20.11 4.28 -14.43
CA GLY A 228 -20.60 4.27 -13.06
C GLY A 228 -21.28 2.93 -12.73
N TYR A 229 -22.45 2.99 -12.12
CA TYR A 229 -23.26 1.82 -11.74
C TYR A 229 -24.40 1.55 -12.74
N SER A 230 -24.13 1.62 -14.05
CA SER A 230 -25.09 1.25 -15.08
C SER A 230 -25.52 -0.22 -14.95
N ASP A 231 -26.71 -0.57 -15.47
CA ASP A 231 -27.18 -1.97 -15.47
C ASP A 231 -26.17 -2.92 -16.11
N ASN A 232 -25.46 -2.47 -17.16
CA ASN A 232 -24.43 -3.27 -17.82
C ASN A 232 -23.25 -3.53 -16.89
N THR A 233 -22.78 -2.50 -16.14
CA THR A 233 -21.71 -2.62 -15.13
C THR A 233 -22.12 -3.61 -14.04
N LEU A 234 -23.32 -3.46 -13.47
CA LEU A 234 -23.80 -4.34 -12.40
C LEU A 234 -23.91 -5.79 -12.89
N LEU A 235 -24.50 -6.01 -14.05
CA LEU A 235 -24.61 -7.36 -14.65
C LEU A 235 -23.24 -7.97 -14.98
N HIS A 236 -22.28 -7.15 -15.40
CA HIS A 236 -20.92 -7.63 -15.64
C HIS A 236 -20.24 -8.07 -14.34
N ILE A 237 -20.34 -7.28 -13.28
CA ILE A 237 -19.84 -7.63 -11.93
C ILE A 237 -20.48 -8.94 -11.46
N LEU A 238 -21.82 -9.10 -11.57
CA LEU A 238 -22.51 -10.32 -11.14
C LEU A 238 -22.11 -11.56 -11.94
N ARG A 239 -21.80 -11.43 -13.24
CA ARG A 239 -21.25 -12.54 -14.04
C ARG A 239 -19.90 -12.98 -13.52
N ARG A 240 -19.06 -12.02 -13.08
CA ARG A 240 -17.75 -12.31 -12.46
C ARG A 240 -17.93 -12.93 -11.07
N CYS A 241 -18.91 -12.45 -10.29
CA CYS A 241 -19.26 -13.08 -9.00
C CYS A 241 -19.61 -14.56 -9.18
N ARG A 242 -20.38 -14.91 -10.20
CA ARG A 242 -20.70 -16.31 -10.53
C ARG A 242 -19.44 -17.10 -10.90
N LYS A 243 -18.51 -16.50 -11.68
CA LYS A 243 -17.27 -17.15 -12.10
C LYS A 243 -16.38 -17.56 -10.92
N PHE A 244 -16.30 -16.70 -9.89
CA PHE A 244 -15.43 -16.92 -8.74
C PHE A 244 -16.15 -17.48 -7.51
N GLY A 245 -17.43 -17.86 -7.64
CA GLY A 245 -18.19 -18.39 -6.51
C GLY A 245 -18.33 -17.41 -5.35
N VAL A 246 -18.49 -16.11 -5.66
CA VAL A 246 -18.65 -15.06 -4.65
C VAL A 246 -19.89 -15.31 -3.79
N THR A 247 -19.72 -15.29 -2.48
CA THR A 247 -20.78 -15.46 -1.50
C THR A 247 -21.30 -14.14 -0.95
N LYS A 248 -20.49 -13.07 -1.02
CA LYS A 248 -20.84 -11.76 -0.49
C LYS A 248 -20.33 -10.62 -1.36
N LEU A 249 -21.17 -9.60 -1.54
CA LEU A 249 -20.85 -8.30 -2.09
C LEU A 249 -20.62 -7.31 -0.93
N VAL A 250 -19.45 -6.67 -0.88
CA VAL A 250 -19.11 -5.62 0.09
C VAL A 250 -19.10 -4.29 -0.66
N ILE A 251 -20.05 -3.41 -0.37
CA ILE A 251 -20.27 -2.17 -1.14
C ILE A 251 -20.02 -0.96 -0.25
N GLU A 252 -19.20 0.00 -0.71
CA GLU A 252 -19.04 1.28 -0.03
C GLU A 252 -20.28 2.17 -0.25
N THR A 253 -20.88 2.68 0.84
CA THR A 253 -22.11 3.47 0.79
C THR A 253 -21.89 4.98 0.97
N ASN A 254 -20.66 5.46 0.95
CA ASN A 254 -20.37 6.89 1.05
C ASN A 254 -20.94 7.69 -0.13
N PHE A 255 -21.29 7.03 -1.22
CA PHE A 255 -21.95 7.61 -2.39
C PHE A 255 -23.36 7.01 -2.57
N GLY A 256 -24.38 7.88 -2.65
CA GLY A 256 -25.74 7.51 -3.07
C GLY A 256 -26.62 6.84 -2.01
N ASP A 257 -26.31 6.95 -0.71
CA ASP A 257 -27.16 6.51 0.42
C ASP A 257 -27.80 5.11 0.25
N GLY A 258 -27.01 4.10 -0.20
CA GLY A 258 -27.48 2.73 -0.35
C GLY A 258 -28.19 2.41 -1.68
N VAL A 259 -28.35 3.37 -2.59
CA VAL A 259 -29.01 3.13 -3.90
C VAL A 259 -28.32 2.02 -4.68
N VAL A 260 -26.99 1.96 -4.66
CA VAL A 260 -26.22 0.94 -5.39
C VAL A 260 -26.47 -0.46 -4.83
N GLY A 261 -26.55 -0.58 -3.49
CA GLY A 261 -26.90 -1.84 -2.84
C GLY A 261 -28.29 -2.34 -3.24
N GLU A 262 -29.28 -1.45 -3.29
CA GLU A 262 -30.65 -1.80 -3.74
C GLU A 262 -30.67 -2.22 -5.22
N LEU A 263 -29.90 -1.57 -6.08
CA LEU A 263 -29.78 -1.97 -7.48
C LEU A 263 -29.16 -3.36 -7.61
N PHE A 264 -28.09 -3.67 -6.84
CA PHE A 264 -27.52 -5.03 -6.81
C PHE A 264 -28.53 -6.05 -6.33
N LYS A 265 -29.26 -5.80 -5.25
CA LYS A 265 -30.32 -6.71 -4.73
C LYS A 265 -31.34 -7.03 -5.80
N LYS A 266 -31.82 -6.00 -6.56
CA LYS A 266 -32.75 -6.19 -7.69
C LYS A 266 -32.15 -7.11 -8.76
N HIS A 267 -30.91 -6.86 -9.19
CA HIS A 267 -30.25 -7.68 -10.21
C HIS A 267 -29.93 -9.10 -9.73
N LEU A 268 -29.61 -9.29 -8.44
CA LEU A 268 -29.44 -10.61 -7.83
C LEU A 268 -30.72 -11.46 -7.91
N GLN A 269 -31.88 -10.85 -7.61
CA GLN A 269 -33.17 -11.53 -7.76
C GLN A 269 -33.43 -11.94 -9.22
N MET A 270 -33.14 -11.03 -10.18
CA MET A 270 -33.33 -11.31 -11.62
C MET A 270 -32.39 -12.41 -12.14
N THR A 271 -31.19 -12.52 -11.59
CA THR A 271 -30.16 -13.50 -12.02
C THR A 271 -30.18 -14.80 -11.22
N ASN A 272 -31.03 -14.90 -10.21
CA ASN A 272 -31.13 -16.02 -9.27
C ASN A 272 -29.79 -16.41 -8.64
N LEU A 273 -29.01 -15.39 -8.21
CA LEU A 273 -27.75 -15.57 -7.53
C LEU A 273 -27.95 -15.38 -6.03
N ALA A 274 -27.53 -16.36 -5.24
CA ALA A 274 -27.56 -16.30 -3.78
C ALA A 274 -26.27 -15.65 -3.27
N ILE A 275 -26.20 -14.33 -3.31
CA ILE A 275 -25.08 -13.52 -2.83
C ILE A 275 -25.62 -12.54 -1.80
N ASP A 276 -24.99 -12.52 -0.62
CA ASP A 276 -25.29 -11.53 0.42
C ASP A 276 -24.73 -10.16 0.07
N VAL A 277 -25.44 -9.09 0.48
CA VAL A 277 -25.02 -7.70 0.21
C VAL A 277 -24.77 -7.00 1.53
N GLU A 278 -23.51 -6.70 1.80
CA GLU A 278 -23.07 -5.95 2.97
C GLU A 278 -22.67 -4.53 2.58
N GLU A 279 -23.29 -3.56 3.20
CA GLU A 279 -23.02 -2.14 2.99
C GLU A 279 -22.09 -1.63 4.09
N VAL A 280 -20.94 -1.04 3.68
CA VAL A 280 -19.90 -0.55 4.61
C VAL A 280 -19.78 0.96 4.48
N ARG A 281 -19.71 1.65 5.62
CA ARG A 281 -19.42 3.09 5.69
C ARG A 281 -18.03 3.34 6.20
N ALA A 282 -17.29 4.22 5.52
CA ALA A 282 -15.98 4.65 5.96
C ALA A 282 -16.09 5.94 6.78
N ASN A 283 -15.58 5.89 8.02
CA ASN A 283 -15.56 7.05 8.94
C ASN A 283 -14.14 7.59 9.19
N VAL A 284 -13.12 6.99 8.57
CA VAL A 284 -11.71 7.34 8.72
C VAL A 284 -11.22 7.99 7.44
N ARG A 285 -10.19 8.84 7.53
CA ARG A 285 -9.58 9.46 6.36
C ARG A 285 -9.13 8.39 5.37
N LYS A 286 -9.41 8.61 4.10
CA LYS A 286 -9.26 7.62 3.02
C LYS A 286 -7.84 7.08 2.92
N GLU A 287 -6.84 7.94 2.89
CA GLU A 287 -5.45 7.55 2.73
C GLU A 287 -4.94 6.70 3.92
N ASP A 288 -5.33 7.06 5.15
CA ASP A 288 -4.97 6.28 6.34
C ASP A 288 -5.66 4.91 6.31
N ARG A 289 -6.95 4.86 5.94
CA ARG A 289 -7.71 3.62 5.82
C ARG A 289 -7.08 2.65 4.83
N ILE A 290 -6.69 3.14 3.65
CA ILE A 290 -6.06 2.35 2.60
C ILE A 290 -4.74 1.76 3.11
N ILE A 291 -3.87 2.60 3.68
CA ILE A 291 -2.56 2.17 4.18
C ILE A 291 -2.73 1.19 5.34
N ASP A 292 -3.53 1.53 6.35
CA ASP A 292 -3.71 0.71 7.55
C ASP A 292 -4.34 -0.67 7.23
N SER A 293 -5.10 -0.76 6.12
CA SER A 293 -5.67 -2.03 5.67
C SER A 293 -4.67 -2.88 4.87
N LEU A 294 -3.90 -2.27 3.96
CA LEU A 294 -3.05 -3.00 3.02
C LEU A 294 -1.64 -3.27 3.56
N GLU A 295 -1.02 -2.29 4.22
CA GLU A 295 0.37 -2.37 4.68
C GLU A 295 0.65 -3.60 5.55
N PRO A 296 -0.15 -3.93 6.59
CA PRO A 296 0.13 -5.09 7.44
C PRO A 296 0.06 -6.42 6.69
N VAL A 297 -0.90 -6.55 5.76
CA VAL A 297 -1.09 -7.80 4.97
C VAL A 297 0.02 -7.95 3.93
N MET A 298 0.43 -6.85 3.29
CA MET A 298 1.53 -6.83 2.34
C MET A 298 2.86 -7.13 3.03
N ASN A 299 3.20 -6.43 4.12
CA ASN A 299 4.45 -6.64 4.87
C ASN A 299 4.59 -8.07 5.41
N GLN A 300 3.48 -8.76 5.65
CA GLN A 300 3.47 -10.17 6.03
C GLN A 300 3.46 -11.12 4.83
N HIS A 301 3.54 -10.61 3.60
CA HIS A 301 3.47 -11.36 2.34
C HIS A 301 2.23 -12.27 2.25
N ARG A 302 1.10 -11.77 2.74
CA ARG A 302 -0.18 -12.51 2.79
C ARG A 302 -1.16 -12.09 1.70
N LEU A 303 -0.85 -11.07 0.91
CA LEU A 303 -1.62 -10.66 -0.26
C LEU A 303 -1.02 -11.33 -1.51
N ILE A 304 -1.71 -12.34 -2.00
CA ILE A 304 -1.37 -13.08 -3.22
C ILE A 304 -2.16 -12.49 -4.37
N VAL A 305 -1.45 -12.14 -5.44
CA VAL A 305 -2.04 -11.48 -6.62
C VAL A 305 -1.89 -12.37 -7.84
N ASP A 306 -2.97 -12.58 -8.59
CA ASP A 306 -2.90 -13.27 -9.86
C ASP A 306 -2.12 -12.43 -10.89
N LYS A 307 -1.24 -13.08 -11.66
CA LYS A 307 -0.46 -12.43 -12.73
C LYS A 307 -1.35 -11.72 -13.73
N GLN A 308 -2.53 -12.26 -14.01
CA GLN A 308 -3.49 -11.65 -14.93
C GLN A 308 -4.02 -10.29 -14.42
N VAL A 309 -4.07 -10.07 -13.10
CA VAL A 309 -4.46 -8.76 -12.54
C VAL A 309 -3.46 -7.70 -12.95
N ILE A 310 -2.15 -7.99 -12.89
CA ILE A 310 -1.11 -7.05 -13.27
C ILE A 310 -1.14 -6.78 -14.77
N GLU A 311 -1.26 -7.82 -15.57
CA GLU A 311 -1.34 -7.72 -17.04
C GLU A 311 -2.58 -6.93 -17.46
N TRP A 312 -3.73 -7.20 -16.83
CA TRP A 312 -4.98 -6.48 -17.09
C TRP A 312 -4.88 -5.00 -16.65
N ASP A 313 -4.36 -4.73 -15.46
CA ASP A 313 -4.21 -3.36 -14.94
C ASP A 313 -3.38 -2.49 -15.90
N TYR A 314 -2.27 -3.05 -16.38
CA TYR A 314 -1.41 -2.38 -17.37
C TYR A 314 -2.10 -2.20 -18.74
N ALA A 315 -2.93 -3.16 -19.13
CA ALA A 315 -3.62 -3.14 -20.43
C ALA A 315 -4.91 -2.32 -20.42
N SER A 316 -5.58 -2.18 -19.27
CA SER A 316 -6.93 -1.63 -19.11
C SER A 316 -7.08 -0.17 -19.58
N ASN A 317 -5.99 0.60 -19.60
CA ASN A 317 -5.99 2.02 -19.91
C ASN A 317 -5.20 2.36 -21.19
N LYS A 318 -5.03 1.40 -22.10
CA LYS A 318 -4.27 1.61 -23.36
C LYS A 318 -4.87 2.70 -24.24
N ASP A 319 -6.19 2.89 -24.17
CA ASP A 319 -6.92 3.87 -24.96
C ASP A 319 -6.82 5.31 -24.39
N GLU A 320 -6.30 5.44 -23.16
CA GLU A 320 -6.07 6.74 -22.55
C GLU A 320 -4.80 7.41 -23.06
N ALA A 321 -4.80 8.74 -23.02
CA ALA A 321 -3.60 9.51 -23.30
C ALA A 321 -2.44 9.05 -22.38
N PRO A 322 -1.21 8.90 -22.92
CA PRO A 322 -0.07 8.35 -22.17
C PRO A 322 0.14 9.03 -20.79
N GLU A 323 -0.11 10.34 -20.74
CA GLU A 323 0.04 11.17 -19.53
C GLU A 323 -0.98 10.82 -18.42
N LYS A 324 -2.17 10.32 -18.79
CA LYS A 324 -3.26 9.97 -17.87
C LYS A 324 -3.32 8.48 -17.55
N ARG A 325 -2.77 7.64 -18.42
CA ARG A 325 -2.88 6.18 -18.36
C ARG A 325 -2.47 5.63 -16.99
N LEU A 326 -1.35 6.10 -16.46
CA LEU A 326 -0.79 5.59 -15.20
C LEU A 326 -1.70 5.85 -14.00
N MET A 327 -2.38 7.00 -13.95
CA MET A 327 -3.17 7.42 -12.79
C MET A 327 -4.34 6.47 -12.46
N TYR A 328 -4.82 5.72 -13.47
CA TYR A 328 -5.91 4.76 -13.32
C TYR A 328 -5.43 3.33 -12.99
N MET A 329 -4.11 3.07 -12.95
CA MET A 329 -3.58 1.74 -12.65
C MET A 329 -3.53 1.48 -11.16
N LEU A 330 -4.03 0.32 -10.71
CA LEU A 330 -3.99 -0.12 -9.31
C LEU A 330 -2.57 -0.06 -8.73
N PHE A 331 -1.60 -0.64 -9.44
CA PHE A 331 -0.22 -0.71 -8.94
C PHE A 331 0.50 0.64 -8.97
N TYR A 332 0.10 1.55 -9.85
CA TYR A 332 0.53 2.95 -9.79
C TYR A 332 -0.03 3.65 -8.56
N GLN A 333 -1.34 3.55 -8.31
CA GLN A 333 -2.01 4.10 -7.13
C GLN A 333 -1.36 3.55 -5.85
N MET A 334 -1.13 2.24 -5.79
CA MET A 334 -0.51 1.56 -4.65
C MET A 334 0.90 2.09 -4.34
N SER A 335 1.78 2.15 -5.34
CA SER A 335 3.17 2.57 -5.15
C SER A 335 3.33 4.06 -4.78
N ARG A 336 2.28 4.86 -4.92
CA ARG A 336 2.29 6.31 -4.65
C ARG A 336 1.37 6.72 -3.51
N MET A 337 0.69 5.75 -2.91
CA MET A 337 -0.13 6.00 -1.74
C MET A 337 0.73 6.38 -0.54
N CYS A 338 0.38 7.48 0.10
CA CYS A 338 1.03 7.97 1.33
C CYS A 338 -0.01 8.63 2.23
N ARG A 339 0.35 8.90 3.49
CA ARG A 339 -0.57 9.48 4.49
C ARG A 339 -0.91 10.96 4.25
N GLU A 340 -0.49 11.54 3.14
CA GLU A 340 -0.79 12.92 2.79
C GLU A 340 -2.11 13.00 2.01
N LYS A 341 -2.97 13.95 2.35
CA LYS A 341 -4.25 14.15 1.65
C LYS A 341 -4.04 14.42 0.16
N GLY A 342 -4.73 13.68 -0.70
CA GLY A 342 -4.59 13.75 -2.14
C GLY A 342 -3.26 13.16 -2.63
N ALA A 343 -2.83 12.07 -2.01
CA ALA A 343 -1.62 11.32 -2.37
C ALA A 343 -1.59 10.96 -3.86
N VAL A 344 -2.71 10.45 -4.36
CA VAL A 344 -2.96 10.13 -5.77
C VAL A 344 -4.21 10.86 -6.26
N LYS A 345 -4.34 11.02 -7.56
CA LYS A 345 -5.45 11.74 -8.18
C LYS A 345 -6.70 10.88 -8.30
N HIS A 346 -6.54 9.64 -8.70
CA HIS A 346 -7.55 8.60 -8.74
C HIS A 346 -7.10 7.48 -7.83
N ASP A 347 -7.97 7.04 -6.95
CA ASP A 347 -7.68 6.02 -5.92
C ASP A 347 -8.75 4.92 -5.87
N ASP A 348 -9.69 4.92 -6.83
CA ASP A 348 -10.84 4.04 -6.85
C ASP A 348 -10.47 2.55 -6.77
N ARG A 349 -9.45 2.12 -7.52
CA ARG A 349 -9.01 0.71 -7.55
C ARG A 349 -8.34 0.28 -6.25
N ILE A 350 -7.46 1.11 -5.72
CA ILE A 350 -6.76 0.79 -4.46
C ILE A 350 -7.71 0.86 -3.26
N ASP A 351 -8.66 1.79 -3.27
CA ASP A 351 -9.65 1.91 -2.21
C ASP A 351 -10.58 0.69 -2.19
N CYS A 352 -11.07 0.28 -3.36
CA CYS A 352 -11.85 -0.94 -3.53
C CYS A 352 -11.10 -2.19 -3.02
N LEU A 353 -9.79 -2.32 -3.33
CA LEU A 353 -8.96 -3.41 -2.82
C LEU A 353 -8.81 -3.34 -1.30
N ALA A 354 -8.51 -2.15 -0.76
CA ALA A 354 -8.32 -1.92 0.67
C ALA A 354 -9.58 -2.26 1.48
N GLN A 355 -10.76 -1.91 0.96
CA GLN A 355 -12.04 -2.27 1.56
C GLN A 355 -12.23 -3.79 1.65
N GLY A 356 -11.95 -4.52 0.57
CA GLY A 356 -12.06 -5.97 0.56
C GLY A 356 -11.05 -6.67 1.47
N VAL A 357 -9.81 -6.15 1.53
CA VAL A 357 -8.79 -6.63 2.48
C VAL A 357 -9.21 -6.34 3.92
N LYS A 358 -9.74 -5.14 4.19
CA LYS A 358 -10.23 -4.76 5.52
C LYS A 358 -11.34 -5.67 6.00
N TYR A 359 -12.31 -6.01 5.15
CA TYR A 359 -13.37 -6.96 5.48
C TYR A 359 -12.81 -8.26 6.07
N PHE A 360 -11.82 -8.86 5.41
CA PHE A 360 -11.21 -10.11 5.89
C PHE A 360 -10.35 -9.91 7.14
N THR A 361 -9.62 -8.81 7.25
CA THR A 361 -8.77 -8.57 8.44
C THR A 361 -9.59 -8.30 9.68
N ASP A 362 -10.71 -7.58 9.56
CA ASP A 362 -11.65 -7.36 10.66
C ASP A 362 -12.30 -8.69 11.09
N ALA A 363 -12.76 -9.50 10.14
CA ALA A 363 -13.34 -10.83 10.42
C ALA A 363 -12.32 -11.77 11.10
N MET A 364 -11.08 -11.80 10.65
CA MET A 364 -10.01 -12.58 11.29
C MET A 364 -9.66 -12.07 12.69
N GLY A 365 -9.67 -10.75 12.90
CA GLY A 365 -9.47 -10.13 14.21
C GLY A 365 -10.53 -10.54 15.21
N ILE A 366 -11.80 -10.52 14.82
CA ILE A 366 -12.93 -10.96 15.65
C ILE A 366 -12.78 -12.45 16.00
N SER A 367 -12.53 -13.31 15.01
CA SER A 367 -12.35 -14.75 15.22
C SER A 367 -11.18 -15.08 16.16
N ALA A 368 -10.04 -14.38 16.02
CA ALA A 368 -8.89 -14.56 16.91
C ALA A 368 -9.20 -14.11 18.35
N HIS A 369 -9.98 -13.05 18.51
CA HIS A 369 -10.40 -12.56 19.82
C HIS A 369 -11.39 -13.54 20.50
N GLU A 370 -12.37 -14.04 19.76
CA GLU A 370 -13.31 -15.06 20.26
C GLU A 370 -12.60 -16.36 20.65
N GLU A 371 -11.65 -16.82 19.84
CA GLU A 371 -10.86 -18.01 20.16
C GLU A 371 -9.97 -17.79 21.39
N THR A 372 -9.41 -16.61 21.55
CA THR A 372 -8.65 -16.23 22.76
C THR A 372 -9.54 -16.22 23.99
N LYS A 373 -10.75 -15.65 23.89
CA LYS A 373 -11.75 -15.70 24.98
C LYS A 373 -12.16 -17.14 25.30
N ARG A 374 -12.38 -17.96 24.26
CA ARG A 374 -12.73 -19.38 24.42
C ARG A 374 -11.62 -20.16 25.13
N ARG A 375 -10.35 -19.97 24.74
CA ARG A 375 -9.18 -20.59 25.39
C ARG A 375 -9.08 -20.17 26.84
N LYS A 376 -9.16 -18.88 27.15
CA LYS A 376 -9.15 -18.36 28.52
C LYS A 376 -10.27 -18.96 29.36
N ARG A 377 -11.48 -19.13 28.80
CA ARG A 377 -12.60 -19.74 29.49
C ARG A 377 -12.34 -21.23 29.79
N ILE A 378 -11.81 -22.00 28.83
CA ILE A 378 -11.47 -23.42 29.03
C ILE A 378 -10.35 -23.57 30.06
N GLU A 379 -9.33 -22.70 30.04
CA GLU A 379 -8.27 -22.71 31.06
C GLU A 379 -8.82 -22.38 32.45
N TRP A 380 -9.74 -21.44 32.54
CA TRP A 380 -10.42 -21.06 33.75
C TRP A 380 -11.32 -22.22 34.29
N GLU A 381 -12.09 -22.86 33.41
CA GLU A 381 -12.91 -24.04 33.77
C GLU A 381 -12.03 -25.18 34.30
N LYS A 382 -10.89 -25.47 33.65
CA LYS A 382 -9.91 -26.46 34.13
C LYS A 382 -9.33 -26.10 35.52
N MET A 383 -8.91 -24.84 35.70
CA MET A 383 -8.38 -24.37 36.98
C MET A 383 -9.45 -24.47 38.10
N MET A 384 -10.70 -24.18 37.78
CA MET A 384 -11.79 -24.34 38.74
C MET A 384 -12.06 -25.82 39.10
N GLU A 385 -12.00 -26.72 38.12
CA GLU A 385 -12.11 -28.15 38.31
C GLU A 385 -10.99 -28.69 39.21
N GLU A 386 -9.74 -28.32 38.94
CA GLU A 386 -8.58 -28.66 39.78
C GLU A 386 -8.67 -28.06 41.19
N PHE A 387 -9.23 -26.85 41.33
CA PHE A 387 -9.47 -26.24 42.64
C PHE A 387 -10.54 -26.95 43.44
N LEU A 388 -11.60 -27.43 42.82
CA LEU A 388 -12.66 -28.18 43.45
C LEU A 388 -12.19 -29.58 43.91
N ASP A 389 -11.31 -30.20 43.09
CA ASP A 389 -10.76 -31.52 43.43
C ASP A 389 -9.66 -31.47 44.52
N ASN A 390 -8.93 -30.36 44.61
CA ASN A 390 -7.84 -30.22 45.59
C ASN A 390 -7.62 -28.77 46.05
N PRO A 391 -8.50 -28.22 46.92
CA PRO A 391 -8.51 -26.79 47.26
C PRO A 391 -7.21 -26.26 47.89
N THR A 392 -6.49 -27.11 48.62
CA THR A 392 -5.26 -26.73 49.35
C THR A 392 -4.01 -26.72 48.51
N ALA A 393 -3.93 -27.55 47.47
CA ALA A 393 -2.78 -27.59 46.56
C ALA A 393 -2.89 -26.50 45.47
N SER A 394 -4.10 -26.22 44.97
CA SER A 394 -4.35 -25.27 43.91
C SER A 394 -4.24 -23.82 44.36
N ALA A 395 -4.57 -23.50 45.63
CA ALA A 395 -4.40 -22.12 46.16
C ALA A 395 -2.94 -21.68 46.16
N ASN A 396 -1.98 -22.58 46.39
CA ASN A 396 -0.56 -22.26 46.33
C ASN A 396 -0.07 -22.05 44.88
N HIS A 397 -0.61 -22.76 43.89
CA HIS A 397 -0.29 -22.58 42.48
C HIS A 397 -0.85 -21.27 41.90
N MET A 398 -2.06 -20.88 42.29
CA MET A 398 -2.66 -19.59 41.90
C MET A 398 -1.85 -18.39 42.42
N VAL A 399 -1.32 -18.48 43.66
CA VAL A 399 -0.55 -17.38 44.26
C VAL A 399 0.90 -17.30 43.75
N LEU A 400 1.52 -18.46 43.45
CA LEU A 400 2.92 -18.52 42.96
C LEU A 400 3.05 -18.40 41.45
N GLY A 401 2.01 -18.72 40.67
CA GLY A 401 2.05 -18.65 39.20
C GLY A 401 1.88 -17.26 38.60
N MET A 402 1.50 -16.24 39.37
CA MET A 402 1.44 -14.87 38.89
C MET A 402 2.82 -14.19 38.98
N ASN A 403 3.53 -14.07 37.87
CA ASN A 403 4.73 -13.26 37.77
C ASN A 403 4.43 -11.80 38.17
N MET A 404 5.41 -11.11 38.79
CA MET A 404 5.27 -9.71 39.28
C MET A 404 4.82 -8.74 38.19
N ASP A 405 5.12 -9.02 36.91
CA ASP A 405 4.69 -8.21 35.77
C ASP A 405 3.20 -8.40 35.42
N GLN A 406 2.65 -9.60 35.61
CA GLN A 406 1.22 -9.87 35.47
C GLN A 406 0.40 -9.23 36.59
N ARG A 407 0.98 -9.11 37.81
CA ARG A 407 0.36 -8.36 38.93
C ARG A 407 0.31 -6.86 38.67
N LYS A 408 1.27 -6.28 37.96
CA LYS A 408 1.26 -4.85 37.57
C LYS A 408 0.25 -4.57 36.44
N GLN A 409 0.12 -5.47 35.47
CA GLN A 409 -0.88 -5.36 34.41
C GLN A 409 -2.31 -5.57 34.90
N ALA A 410 -2.54 -6.54 35.80
CA ALA A 410 -3.85 -6.77 36.42
C ALA A 410 -4.31 -5.61 37.31
N ARG A 411 -3.39 -4.83 37.91
CA ARG A 411 -3.71 -3.62 38.68
C ARG A 411 -4.02 -2.40 37.80
N ALA A 412 -3.74 -2.46 36.51
CA ALA A 412 -3.93 -1.35 35.56
C ALA A 412 -5.21 -1.47 34.72
N THR A 413 -5.98 -2.55 34.85
CA THR A 413 -7.23 -2.77 34.11
C THR A 413 -8.40 -2.88 35.08
N ASP A 414 -9.55 -2.30 34.72
CA ASP A 414 -10.81 -2.35 35.50
C ASP A 414 -11.29 -3.79 35.80
N GLU A 415 -10.78 -4.80 35.11
CA GLU A 415 -11.02 -6.22 35.39
C GLU A 415 -10.38 -6.69 36.71
N ALA A 416 -9.41 -5.97 37.25
CA ALA A 416 -8.78 -6.31 38.53
C ALA A 416 -9.71 -5.96 39.73
N ASP A 417 -10.53 -4.95 39.61
CA ASP A 417 -11.49 -4.57 40.67
C ASP A 417 -12.66 -5.55 40.74
N GLU A 418 -13.09 -6.18 39.67
CA GLU A 418 -14.08 -7.23 39.66
C GLU A 418 -13.58 -8.55 40.35
N LEU A 419 -12.29 -8.88 40.14
CA LEU A 419 -11.69 -10.07 40.77
C LEU A 419 -11.50 -9.90 42.30
N TYR A 420 -11.20 -8.66 42.77
CA TYR A 420 -11.07 -8.38 44.20
C TYR A 420 -12.39 -8.36 44.94
N HIS A 421 -13.51 -8.09 44.30
CA HIS A 421 -14.85 -8.12 44.91
C HIS A 421 -15.40 -9.55 45.15
N TRP A 422 -14.77 -10.56 44.49
CA TRP A 422 -15.15 -11.97 44.64
C TRP A 422 -14.36 -12.73 45.71
N ILE A 423 -13.30 -12.13 46.28
CA ILE A 423 -12.41 -12.74 47.27
C ILE A 423 -12.67 -12.18 48.70
N GLN A 424 -13.53 -11.18 48.84
CA GLN A 424 -14.08 -10.70 50.11
C GLN A 424 -15.51 -11.26 50.35
#